data_4a320985cea3379b35c1f2ccfc078ed3
#
_entry.id   4a320985cea3379b35c1f2ccfc078ed3
#
_cell.length_a   1.000
_cell.length_b   1.000
_cell.length_c   1.000
_cell.angle_alpha   90.00
_cell.angle_beta   90.00
_cell.angle_gamma   90.00
#
_symmetry.space_group_name_H-M   'P 1'
#
loop_
_entity.id
_entity.type
_entity.pdbx_description
1 polymer ?
#
loop_
_entity_poly.entity_id
_entity_poly.type
_entity_poly.pdbx_seq_one_letter_code
_entity_poly.pdbx_strand_id
1 'polypeptide(L)'
;MLAQDQGNRPARFRCGPMIRFRQGTAAELAHFPLAAASRRLDNVTANALGGWNSFLSLEVAAAEAAHMFPGLSAERALTTFCELAEAGGLISEVQVRREISKAMNRPGHAIPWLTIPTRERPECIERAIASYDENFREFGRNCTILVSDDSRDTSAANETETALRRMLGTISANIVYAGRNQKSHFSRKIAVKGDIPEEIVQFALWGHAGSARAPGASRNAILLQTAGSLLLSVDDDTICRTGRVPGSSRAAADLFMPGHGSPAEVWPFVDYSSACEFLEYEPLDILGEHGSFLGEPPAAIAAQAQARGIGVNLDQVCIHVLGSLLSGAGRVCATFNGSAGDSGFHSGLGLISNSSMETRLRVQALHGRYDQVLGSRQVVRQAMAANLLHTSGGSVGMFFGLDNRLITPPFIPMFNNEDGVFSCLLGACSNDDYVCNLPFSMLHQPPGTRRYPADKVARRVSDVVIAGILAWRPLPGESTRTERLVSIGRYLSQMGKMPRGDFRELLTVLMCSQLSAMIERFEKCLAEDGTNCKEWARDMNEQIEAIREMMESSERLIPVDVVPSPGQDATGAVQGFLASYGSLLMWWPAILERTVELRDAGIEPGVLLGSGPAKARA
;
A
#
# COMPACT_ATOMS: atom_id res chain seq x y z
N MET A 1 -33.08 26.64 13.60
CA MET A 1 -32.60 27.54 12.52
C MET A 1 -31.42 26.86 11.85
N LEU A 2 -31.66 25.79 11.09
CA LEU A 2 -30.62 25.07 10.33
C LEU A 2 -30.19 25.97 9.18
N ALA A 3 -28.91 26.34 9.18
CA ALA A 3 -28.33 27.39 8.34
C ALA A 3 -28.58 27.16 6.85
N GLN A 4 -29.19 28.16 6.20
CA GLN A 4 -29.14 28.27 4.75
C GLN A 4 -27.69 28.59 4.34
N ASP A 5 -27.19 27.85 3.36
CA ASP A 5 -25.93 28.17 2.69
C ASP A 5 -26.05 29.57 2.04
N GLN A 6 -24.95 30.34 1.98
CA GLN A 6 -24.93 31.70 1.45
C GLN A 6 -25.37 31.84 -0.03
N GLY A 7 -25.95 30.78 -0.61
CA GLY A 7 -26.40 30.68 -1.99
C GLY A 7 -27.82 30.19 -2.23
N ASN A 8 -28.74 30.26 -1.28
CA ASN A 8 -30.17 29.82 -1.43
C ASN A 8 -30.38 28.34 -1.74
N ARG A 9 -29.39 27.47 -1.48
CA ARG A 9 -29.55 26.00 -1.59
C ARG A 9 -29.82 25.40 -0.20
N PRO A 10 -30.67 24.36 -0.11
CA PRO A 10 -30.89 23.67 1.16
C PRO A 10 -29.58 23.05 1.67
N ALA A 11 -29.37 23.12 2.99
CA ALA A 11 -28.22 22.51 3.62
C ALA A 11 -28.20 21.00 3.36
N ARG A 12 -27.05 20.45 2.95
CA ARG A 12 -26.87 19.02 2.65
C ARG A 12 -26.14 18.34 3.80
N PHE A 13 -26.59 17.16 4.14
CA PHE A 13 -26.06 16.34 5.25
C PHE A 13 -25.77 14.92 4.78
N ARG A 14 -24.91 14.23 5.51
CA ARG A 14 -24.60 12.82 5.36
C ARG A 14 -24.49 12.17 6.74
N CYS A 15 -24.81 10.88 6.86
CA CYS A 15 -24.56 10.15 8.09
C CYS A 15 -23.05 10.08 8.36
N GLY A 16 -22.66 10.42 9.60
CA GLY A 16 -21.31 10.28 10.12
C GLY A 16 -20.96 8.82 10.44
N PRO A 17 -19.70 8.54 10.86
CA PRO A 17 -19.34 7.25 11.42
C PRO A 17 -20.31 6.89 12.56
N MET A 18 -20.86 5.68 12.53
CA MET A 18 -21.85 5.24 13.51
C MET A 18 -21.48 3.84 14.01
N ILE A 19 -21.36 3.71 15.34
CA ILE A 19 -21.17 2.41 16.01
C ILE A 19 -22.55 1.97 16.54
N ARG A 20 -22.96 0.75 16.18
CA ARG A 20 -24.28 0.22 16.51
C ARG A 20 -24.16 -0.86 17.56
N PHE A 21 -24.90 -0.69 18.66
CA PHE A 21 -25.02 -1.66 19.73
C PHE A 21 -26.44 -2.19 19.75
N ARG A 22 -26.66 -3.47 19.43
CA ARG A 22 -27.97 -4.09 19.46
C ARG A 22 -28.43 -4.31 20.88
N GLN A 23 -29.65 -3.82 21.19
CA GLN A 23 -30.36 -4.09 22.41
C GLN A 23 -31.66 -4.88 22.10
N GLY A 24 -31.55 -6.21 21.98
CA GLY A 24 -32.67 -7.04 21.58
C GLY A 24 -33.02 -6.92 20.10
N THR A 25 -34.28 -7.20 19.73
CA THR A 25 -34.73 -7.27 18.33
C THR A 25 -35.33 -5.97 17.79
N ALA A 26 -35.68 -5.01 18.65
CA ALA A 26 -36.50 -3.85 18.25
C ALA A 26 -35.76 -2.50 18.28
N ALA A 27 -34.65 -2.38 18.99
CA ALA A 27 -33.95 -1.11 19.13
C ALA A 27 -32.43 -1.28 19.17
N GLU A 28 -31.71 -0.27 18.69
CA GLU A 28 -30.26 -0.17 18.72
C GLU A 28 -29.82 1.12 19.40
N LEU A 29 -28.72 1.08 20.13
CA LEU A 29 -28.02 2.29 20.54
C LEU A 29 -27.02 2.64 19.43
N ALA A 30 -27.24 3.76 18.75
CA ALA A 30 -26.32 4.33 17.78
C ALA A 30 -25.42 5.35 18.49
N HIS A 31 -24.11 5.14 18.39
CA HIS A 31 -23.10 6.09 18.88
C HIS A 31 -22.42 6.75 17.68
N PHE A 32 -22.34 8.07 17.69
CA PHE A 32 -21.72 8.92 16.68
C PHE A 32 -20.41 9.48 17.23
N PRO A 33 -19.25 8.85 16.95
CA PRO A 33 -17.99 9.19 17.60
C PRO A 33 -17.55 10.64 17.36
N LEU A 34 -17.80 11.19 16.18
CA LEU A 34 -17.43 12.57 15.85
C LEU A 34 -18.22 13.62 16.63
N ALA A 35 -19.43 13.28 17.05
CA ALA A 35 -20.28 14.14 17.86
C ALA A 35 -20.18 13.84 19.35
N ALA A 36 -19.50 12.76 19.75
CA ALA A 36 -19.54 12.20 21.09
C ALA A 36 -20.99 12.01 21.61
N ALA A 37 -21.92 11.71 20.71
CA ALA A 37 -23.34 11.60 20.98
C ALA A 37 -23.83 10.17 20.77
N SER A 38 -24.85 9.78 21.55
CA SER A 38 -25.51 8.49 21.39
C SER A 38 -27.02 8.68 21.33
N ARG A 39 -27.68 7.89 20.49
CA ARG A 39 -29.16 7.90 20.35
C ARG A 39 -29.68 6.49 20.28
N ARG A 40 -30.82 6.29 20.90
CA ARG A 40 -31.59 5.04 20.74
C ARG A 40 -32.45 5.17 19.49
N LEU A 41 -32.25 4.27 18.55
CA LEU A 41 -32.94 4.22 17.26
C LEU A 41 -33.66 2.87 17.13
N ASP A 42 -34.73 2.83 16.39
CA ASP A 42 -35.26 1.55 15.91
C ASP A 42 -34.41 0.98 14.79
N ASN A 43 -34.47 -0.32 14.56
CA ASN A 43 -33.64 -1.01 13.61
C ASN A 43 -33.81 -0.49 12.17
N VAL A 44 -35.01 -0.04 11.78
CA VAL A 44 -35.30 0.45 10.45
C VAL A 44 -34.60 1.78 10.21
N THR A 45 -34.71 2.71 11.16
CA THR A 45 -34.02 4.01 11.12
C THR A 45 -32.50 3.85 11.17
N ALA A 46 -31.97 2.93 12.01
CA ALA A 46 -30.54 2.66 12.07
C ALA A 46 -30.00 2.06 10.75
N ASN A 47 -30.78 1.22 10.07
CA ASN A 47 -30.43 0.70 8.75
C ASN A 47 -30.45 1.79 7.67
N ALA A 48 -31.46 2.66 7.69
CA ALA A 48 -31.57 3.78 6.75
C ALA A 48 -30.36 4.74 6.88
N LEU A 49 -29.96 5.06 8.11
CA LEU A 49 -28.75 5.86 8.37
C LEU A 49 -27.47 5.16 7.88
N GLY A 50 -27.36 3.85 8.09
CA GLY A 50 -26.21 3.06 7.63
C GLY A 50 -26.04 3.01 6.11
N GLY A 51 -27.15 3.15 5.36
CA GLY A 51 -27.16 3.23 3.89
C GLY A 51 -26.97 4.65 3.34
N TRP A 52 -26.96 5.68 4.18
CA TRP A 52 -26.91 7.07 3.75
C TRP A 52 -25.46 7.53 3.48
N ASN A 53 -25.00 7.38 2.25
CA ASN A 53 -23.60 7.54 1.84
C ASN A 53 -23.30 8.80 1.01
N SER A 54 -24.29 9.64 0.71
CA SER A 54 -24.14 10.88 -0.07
C SER A 54 -24.60 12.10 0.71
N PHE A 55 -24.16 13.29 0.34
CA PHE A 55 -24.70 14.51 0.90
C PHE A 55 -26.05 14.84 0.25
N LEU A 56 -27.11 14.82 1.04
CA LEU A 56 -28.49 15.08 0.62
C LEU A 56 -29.13 16.14 1.54
N SER A 57 -30.16 16.84 1.07
CA SER A 57 -31.02 17.57 2.00
C SER A 57 -31.77 16.59 2.90
N LEU A 58 -32.19 17.02 4.10
CA LEU A 58 -32.87 16.15 5.05
C LEU A 58 -34.19 15.59 4.46
N GLU A 59 -34.88 16.40 3.66
CA GLU A 59 -36.13 16.02 3.01
C GLU A 59 -35.90 14.93 1.95
N VAL A 60 -34.87 15.06 1.11
CA VAL A 60 -34.53 14.05 0.10
C VAL A 60 -34.10 12.77 0.78
N ALA A 61 -33.20 12.84 1.77
CA ALA A 61 -32.77 11.66 2.52
C ALA A 61 -33.92 10.93 3.21
N ALA A 62 -34.88 11.69 3.78
CA ALA A 62 -36.07 11.11 4.42
C ALA A 62 -37.00 10.41 3.40
N ALA A 63 -37.16 10.99 2.22
CA ALA A 63 -37.97 10.41 1.13
C ALA A 63 -37.33 9.12 0.60
N GLU A 64 -36.00 9.13 0.36
CA GLU A 64 -35.27 7.93 -0.06
C GLU A 64 -35.31 6.82 1.00
N ALA A 65 -35.11 7.16 2.27
CA ALA A 65 -35.21 6.22 3.37
C ALA A 65 -36.59 5.56 3.46
N ALA A 66 -37.67 6.36 3.32
CA ALA A 66 -39.04 5.84 3.30
C ALA A 66 -39.31 4.92 2.10
N HIS A 67 -38.71 5.21 0.95
CA HIS A 67 -38.84 4.37 -0.24
C HIS A 67 -38.10 3.03 -0.07
N MET A 68 -36.87 3.06 0.47
CA MET A 68 -36.03 1.86 0.61
C MET A 68 -36.40 0.96 1.79
N PHE A 69 -36.98 1.53 2.86
CA PHE A 69 -37.23 0.81 4.11
C PHE A 69 -38.72 0.80 4.45
N PRO A 70 -39.46 -0.25 4.07
CA PRO A 70 -40.86 -0.42 4.45
C PRO A 70 -41.03 -0.34 5.98
N GLY A 71 -41.99 0.48 6.44
CA GLY A 71 -42.24 0.74 7.86
C GLY A 71 -41.58 2.01 8.42
N LEU A 72 -40.79 2.75 7.62
CA LEU A 72 -40.31 4.10 7.94
C LEU A 72 -41.09 5.12 7.09
N SER A 73 -41.91 6.00 7.71
CA SER A 73 -42.52 7.10 6.97
C SER A 73 -41.52 8.24 6.76
N ALA A 74 -41.68 9.00 5.65
CA ALA A 74 -40.82 10.14 5.35
C ALA A 74 -40.89 11.20 6.47
N GLU A 75 -42.04 11.45 7.05
CA GLU A 75 -42.23 12.39 8.17
C GLU A 75 -41.45 11.96 9.41
N ARG A 76 -41.54 10.68 9.80
CA ARG A 76 -40.77 10.13 10.91
C ARG A 76 -39.27 10.16 10.67
N ALA A 77 -38.84 9.80 9.46
CA ALA A 77 -37.43 9.87 9.05
C ALA A 77 -36.92 11.32 9.13
N LEU A 78 -37.68 12.28 8.60
CA LEU A 78 -37.29 13.70 8.59
C LEU A 78 -37.17 14.23 10.03
N THR A 79 -38.12 13.95 10.90
CA THR A 79 -38.06 14.35 12.31
C THR A 79 -36.79 13.83 12.98
N THR A 80 -36.51 12.53 12.84
CA THR A 80 -35.32 11.92 13.44
C THR A 80 -34.03 12.49 12.83
N PHE A 81 -34.01 12.72 11.53
CA PHE A 81 -32.81 13.27 10.85
C PHE A 81 -32.57 14.74 11.26
N CYS A 82 -33.59 15.56 11.47
CA CYS A 82 -33.47 16.88 12.04
C CYS A 82 -32.85 16.85 13.44
N GLU A 83 -33.38 16.00 14.33
CA GLU A 83 -32.84 15.83 15.68
C GLU A 83 -31.36 15.37 15.68
N LEU A 84 -31.00 14.46 14.78
CA LEU A 84 -29.62 14.01 14.62
C LEU A 84 -28.70 15.09 14.06
N ALA A 85 -29.18 15.92 13.12
CA ALA A 85 -28.42 17.03 12.59
C ALA A 85 -28.13 18.08 13.67
N GLU A 86 -29.14 18.42 14.50
CA GLU A 86 -29.01 19.32 15.65
C GLU A 86 -28.06 18.77 16.73
N ALA A 87 -28.08 17.45 16.95
CA ALA A 87 -27.20 16.77 17.91
C ALA A 87 -25.77 16.53 17.37
N GLY A 88 -25.48 16.89 16.11
CA GLY A 88 -24.19 16.66 15.47
C GLY A 88 -23.96 15.22 15.01
N GLY A 89 -24.98 14.36 15.04
CA GLY A 89 -24.89 12.98 14.53
C GLY A 89 -24.84 12.89 13.00
N LEU A 90 -25.28 13.95 12.30
CA LEU A 90 -25.11 14.11 10.86
C LEU A 90 -24.02 15.14 10.57
N ILE A 91 -23.26 14.88 9.51
CA ILE A 91 -22.20 15.77 9.04
C ILE A 91 -22.77 16.70 7.97
N SER A 92 -22.60 18.01 8.16
CA SER A 92 -22.96 19.01 7.15
C SER A 92 -21.88 19.16 6.10
N GLU A 93 -22.25 19.23 4.83
CA GLU A 93 -21.32 19.53 3.71
C GLU A 93 -20.61 20.87 3.94
N VAL A 94 -21.31 21.88 4.44
CA VAL A 94 -20.75 23.19 4.76
C VAL A 94 -19.64 23.09 5.81
N GLN A 95 -19.83 22.25 6.82
CA GLN A 95 -18.80 21.99 7.83
C GLN A 95 -17.55 21.39 7.21
N VAL A 96 -17.68 20.37 6.36
CA VAL A 96 -16.53 19.74 5.68
C VAL A 96 -15.79 20.76 4.83
N ARG A 97 -16.49 21.51 4.00
CA ARG A 97 -15.89 22.57 3.15
C ARG A 97 -15.18 23.63 3.97
N ARG A 98 -15.73 24.00 5.13
CA ARG A 98 -15.09 24.95 6.05
C ARG A 98 -13.80 24.37 6.63
N GLU A 99 -13.77 23.11 7.03
CA GLU A 99 -12.55 22.49 7.57
C GLU A 99 -11.47 22.35 6.46
N ILE A 100 -11.83 21.98 5.24
CA ILE A 100 -10.91 22.00 4.09
C ILE A 100 -10.36 23.43 3.88
N SER A 101 -11.20 24.46 3.93
CA SER A 101 -10.77 25.85 3.72
C SER A 101 -9.86 26.39 4.83
N LYS A 102 -9.93 25.83 6.04
CA LYS A 102 -9.00 26.15 7.15
C LYS A 102 -7.65 25.46 6.98
N ALA A 103 -7.59 24.36 6.25
CA ALA A 103 -6.35 23.66 6.02
C ALA A 103 -5.41 24.55 5.22
N MET A 104 -4.18 24.69 5.71
CA MET A 104 -3.20 25.56 5.05
C MET A 104 -2.77 24.93 3.72
N ASN A 105 -2.84 25.73 2.66
CA ASN A 105 -2.17 25.38 1.41
C ASN A 105 -0.66 25.50 1.64
N ARG A 106 0.00 24.36 1.84
CA ARG A 106 1.45 24.26 2.03
C ARG A 106 2.09 23.78 0.75
N PRO A 107 3.29 24.25 0.39
CA PRO A 107 4.08 23.59 -0.62
C PRO A 107 4.35 22.15 -0.17
N GLY A 108 4.28 21.20 -1.11
CA GLY A 108 4.58 19.79 -0.81
C GLY A 108 5.95 19.61 -0.16
N HIS A 109 6.13 18.51 0.50
CA HIS A 109 7.39 18.19 1.17
C HIS A 109 8.49 17.84 0.16
N ALA A 110 9.72 18.29 0.44
CA ALA A 110 10.89 17.83 -0.30
C ALA A 110 11.17 16.35 0.02
N ILE A 111 11.46 15.57 -1.01
CA ILE A 111 11.90 14.17 -0.88
C ILE A 111 13.43 14.15 -1.04
N PRO A 112 14.21 13.96 0.03
CA PRO A 112 15.66 14.02 -0.03
C PRO A 112 16.33 12.73 -0.53
N TRP A 113 15.58 11.63 -0.60
CA TRP A 113 16.12 10.32 -0.94
C TRP A 113 15.39 9.66 -2.12
N LEU A 114 16.15 9.29 -3.17
CA LEU A 114 15.78 8.22 -4.08
C LEU A 114 16.49 6.94 -3.62
N THR A 115 15.77 5.83 -3.50
CA THR A 115 16.35 4.58 -2.98
C THR A 115 16.13 3.44 -3.97
N ILE A 116 17.19 2.68 -4.25
CA ILE A 116 17.20 1.62 -5.24
C ILE A 116 17.75 0.34 -4.60
N PRO A 117 16.90 -0.64 -4.26
CA PRO A 117 17.36 -1.98 -3.94
C PRO A 117 17.89 -2.66 -5.21
N THR A 118 19.05 -3.29 -5.14
CA THR A 118 19.63 -4.01 -6.27
C THR A 118 20.32 -5.30 -5.84
N ARG A 119 20.53 -6.18 -6.80
CA ARG A 119 21.31 -7.39 -6.62
C ARG A 119 21.85 -7.89 -7.94
N GLU A 120 23.18 -7.90 -8.09
CA GLU A 120 23.87 -8.53 -9.24
C GLU A 120 23.42 -7.98 -10.61
N ARG A 121 23.13 -6.64 -10.70
CA ARG A 121 22.56 -5.99 -11.89
C ARG A 121 23.17 -4.60 -12.16
N PRO A 122 24.49 -4.48 -12.32
CA PRO A 122 25.13 -3.17 -12.48
C PRO A 122 24.61 -2.36 -13.68
N GLU A 123 24.30 -3.00 -14.82
CA GLU A 123 23.77 -2.33 -16.01
C GLU A 123 22.37 -1.75 -15.81
N CYS A 124 21.51 -2.45 -15.05
CA CYS A 124 20.18 -1.94 -14.73
C CYS A 124 20.28 -0.70 -13.85
N ILE A 125 21.14 -0.74 -12.83
CA ILE A 125 21.33 0.37 -11.89
C ILE A 125 21.90 1.61 -12.59
N GLU A 126 22.88 1.47 -13.49
CA GLU A 126 23.43 2.61 -14.26
C GLU A 126 22.32 3.28 -15.08
N ARG A 127 21.50 2.51 -15.78
CA ARG A 127 20.37 3.01 -16.57
C ARG A 127 19.32 3.70 -15.70
N ALA A 128 18.93 3.10 -14.58
CA ALA A 128 17.97 3.68 -13.67
C ALA A 128 18.48 5.02 -13.12
N ILE A 129 19.67 5.05 -12.52
CA ILE A 129 20.25 6.25 -11.93
C ILE A 129 20.35 7.37 -12.96
N ALA A 130 20.83 7.10 -14.18
CA ALA A 130 20.97 8.10 -15.23
C ALA A 130 19.60 8.74 -15.56
N SER A 131 18.55 7.93 -15.69
CA SER A 131 17.20 8.42 -16.00
C SER A 131 16.59 9.27 -14.88
N TYR A 132 16.83 8.92 -13.62
CA TYR A 132 16.35 9.70 -12.46
C TYR A 132 17.14 11.00 -12.29
N ASP A 133 18.48 10.98 -12.45
CA ASP A 133 19.31 12.18 -12.38
C ASP A 133 18.95 13.19 -13.48
N GLU A 134 18.58 12.72 -14.68
CA GLU A 134 18.07 13.58 -15.75
C GLU A 134 16.80 14.33 -15.32
N ASN A 135 15.83 13.63 -14.72
CA ASN A 135 14.62 14.25 -14.17
C ASN A 135 14.96 15.25 -13.05
N PHE A 136 15.88 14.91 -12.15
CA PHE A 136 16.27 15.82 -11.06
C PHE A 136 16.91 17.10 -11.59
N ARG A 137 17.76 17.00 -12.63
CA ARG A 137 18.35 18.17 -13.28
C ARG A 137 17.32 19.03 -14.00
N GLU A 138 16.39 18.40 -14.71
CA GLU A 138 15.33 19.09 -15.45
C GLU A 138 14.47 19.94 -14.52
N PHE A 139 14.11 19.41 -13.35
CA PHE A 139 13.22 20.08 -12.38
C PHE A 139 13.98 20.77 -11.23
N GLY A 140 15.30 20.86 -11.29
CA GLY A 140 16.12 21.54 -10.29
C GLY A 140 16.01 20.88 -8.90
N ARG A 141 15.87 19.55 -8.84
CA ARG A 141 15.73 18.81 -7.58
C ARG A 141 17.10 18.39 -7.04
N ASN A 142 17.28 18.59 -5.72
CA ASN A 142 18.45 18.09 -4.99
C ASN A 142 18.04 16.84 -4.21
N CYS A 143 18.50 15.68 -4.65
CA CYS A 143 18.16 14.39 -4.09
C CYS A 143 19.42 13.53 -3.97
N THR A 144 19.54 12.77 -2.89
CA THR A 144 20.61 11.77 -2.72
C THR A 144 20.09 10.41 -3.15
N ILE A 145 20.85 9.69 -3.97
CA ILE A 145 20.52 8.34 -4.42
C ILE A 145 21.18 7.33 -3.48
N LEU A 146 20.37 6.52 -2.82
CA LEU A 146 20.81 5.40 -1.99
C LEU A 146 20.69 4.11 -2.80
N VAL A 147 21.80 3.43 -3.01
CA VAL A 147 21.81 2.07 -3.58
C VAL A 147 22.02 1.06 -2.46
N SER A 148 21.00 0.23 -2.21
CA SER A 148 21.10 -0.89 -1.26
C SER A 148 21.36 -2.18 -2.02
N ASP A 149 22.61 -2.64 -2.00
CA ASP A 149 23.07 -3.82 -2.74
C ASP A 149 23.03 -5.07 -1.86
N ASP A 150 22.33 -6.11 -2.34
CA ASP A 150 22.24 -7.43 -1.73
C ASP A 150 23.01 -8.50 -2.50
N SER A 151 23.96 -8.10 -3.34
CA SER A 151 24.84 -9.01 -4.08
C SER A 151 25.59 -9.94 -3.13
N ARG A 152 25.53 -11.24 -3.40
CA ARG A 152 26.19 -12.29 -2.58
C ARG A 152 27.60 -12.57 -3.06
N ASP A 153 27.78 -12.51 -4.36
CA ASP A 153 29.09 -12.64 -4.97
C ASP A 153 29.85 -11.32 -4.81
N THR A 154 31.06 -11.42 -4.26
CA THR A 154 31.96 -10.28 -4.07
C THR A 154 32.35 -9.62 -5.39
N SER A 155 32.48 -10.39 -6.48
CA SER A 155 32.76 -9.84 -7.83
C SER A 155 31.61 -8.95 -8.29
N ALA A 156 30.37 -9.44 -8.22
CA ALA A 156 29.18 -8.69 -8.60
C ALA A 156 28.98 -7.44 -7.75
N ALA A 157 29.24 -7.51 -6.44
CA ALA A 157 29.19 -6.35 -5.56
C ALA A 157 30.25 -5.30 -5.96
N ASN A 158 31.47 -5.73 -6.28
CA ASN A 158 32.55 -4.85 -6.74
C ASN A 158 32.23 -4.23 -8.12
N GLU A 159 31.61 -4.98 -9.01
CA GLU A 159 31.15 -4.49 -10.31
C GLU A 159 30.10 -3.39 -10.13
N THR A 160 29.11 -3.62 -9.26
CA THR A 160 28.09 -2.61 -8.91
C THR A 160 28.75 -1.35 -8.33
N GLU A 161 29.63 -1.48 -7.33
CA GLU A 161 30.31 -0.32 -6.73
C GLU A 161 31.18 0.41 -7.76
N THR A 162 31.88 -0.31 -8.65
CA THR A 162 32.68 0.27 -9.71
C THR A 162 31.83 1.03 -10.72
N ALA A 163 30.68 0.49 -11.11
CA ALA A 163 29.71 1.15 -11.96
C ALA A 163 29.24 2.47 -11.35
N LEU A 164 28.85 2.45 -10.07
CA LEU A 164 28.44 3.65 -9.34
C LEU A 164 29.54 4.71 -9.27
N ARG A 165 30.79 4.31 -9.02
CA ARG A 165 31.93 5.24 -8.98
C ARG A 165 32.20 5.88 -10.34
N ARG A 166 32.04 5.17 -11.46
CA ARG A 166 32.14 5.75 -12.83
C ARG A 166 31.07 6.83 -13.05
N MET A 167 29.89 6.67 -12.51
CA MET A 167 28.79 7.63 -12.68
C MET A 167 29.02 8.95 -11.95
N LEU A 168 29.80 8.99 -10.86
CA LEU A 168 30.02 10.20 -10.06
C LEU A 168 30.57 11.41 -10.87
N GLY A 169 31.17 11.18 -12.02
CA GLY A 169 31.64 12.26 -12.92
C GLY A 169 30.58 12.77 -13.90
N THR A 170 29.44 12.12 -14.02
CA THR A 170 28.44 12.39 -15.05
C THR A 170 27.07 12.77 -14.50
N ILE A 171 26.75 12.40 -13.24
CA ILE A 171 25.49 12.71 -12.57
C ILE A 171 25.66 13.87 -11.59
N SER A 172 24.54 14.55 -11.29
CA SER A 172 24.47 15.67 -10.33
C SER A 172 24.15 15.22 -8.91
N ALA A 173 23.46 14.09 -8.77
CA ALA A 173 23.05 13.55 -7.48
C ALA A 173 24.23 12.94 -6.70
N ASN A 174 24.17 13.05 -5.38
CA ASN A 174 25.06 12.29 -4.51
C ASN A 174 24.65 10.81 -4.49
N ILE A 175 25.63 9.89 -4.46
CA ILE A 175 25.37 8.46 -4.30
C ILE A 175 25.82 7.98 -2.92
N VAL A 176 24.93 7.33 -2.19
CA VAL A 176 25.22 6.54 -1.00
C VAL A 176 25.13 5.06 -1.35
N TYR A 177 26.14 4.28 -1.02
CA TYR A 177 26.19 2.84 -1.27
C TYR A 177 26.12 2.06 0.03
N ALA A 178 25.15 1.17 0.14
CA ALA A 178 24.93 0.27 1.27
C ALA A 178 25.11 -1.18 0.81
N GLY A 179 26.33 -1.61 0.61
CA GLY A 179 26.69 -2.99 0.29
C GLY A 179 26.80 -3.87 1.53
N ARG A 180 27.19 -5.12 1.33
CA ARG A 180 27.23 -6.13 2.38
C ARG A 180 28.19 -5.76 3.53
N ASN A 181 29.37 -5.20 3.23
CA ASN A 181 30.36 -4.84 4.23
C ASN A 181 29.86 -3.69 5.13
N GLN A 182 29.25 -2.67 4.52
CA GLN A 182 28.69 -1.52 5.22
C GLN A 182 27.55 -1.96 6.16
N LYS A 183 26.61 -2.73 5.64
CA LYS A 183 25.50 -3.30 6.43
C LYS A 183 26.00 -4.18 7.58
N SER A 184 27.03 -5.00 7.37
CA SER A 184 27.62 -5.85 8.41
C SER A 184 28.33 -5.04 9.51
N HIS A 185 29.00 -3.97 9.13
CA HIS A 185 29.60 -3.05 10.12
C HIS A 185 28.51 -2.40 10.98
N PHE A 186 27.46 -1.89 10.33
CA PHE A 186 26.34 -1.23 10.97
C PHE A 186 25.56 -2.16 11.93
N SER A 187 25.26 -3.40 11.50
CA SER A 187 24.52 -4.37 12.31
C SER A 187 25.22 -4.69 13.64
N ARG A 188 26.55 -4.86 13.60
CA ARG A 188 27.33 -5.07 14.82
C ARG A 188 27.28 -3.88 15.77
N LYS A 189 27.24 -2.64 15.23
CA LYS A 189 27.15 -1.43 16.06
C LYS A 189 25.77 -1.27 16.72
N ILE A 190 24.69 -1.67 16.04
CA ILE A 190 23.35 -1.72 16.64
C ILE A 190 23.34 -2.69 17.83
N ALA A 191 23.82 -3.92 17.62
CA ALA A 191 23.77 -4.97 18.63
C ALA A 191 24.57 -4.61 19.90
N VAL A 192 25.81 -4.11 19.74
CA VAL A 192 26.72 -3.84 20.87
C VAL A 192 26.22 -2.77 21.86
N LYS A 193 25.49 -1.77 21.36
CA LYS A 193 25.07 -0.63 22.21
C LYS A 193 23.64 -0.71 22.75
N GLY A 194 22.83 -1.68 22.32
CA GLY A 194 21.37 -1.59 22.50
C GLY A 194 20.72 -2.77 23.23
N ASP A 195 21.46 -3.72 23.78
CA ASP A 195 20.91 -5.00 24.28
C ASP A 195 19.98 -5.70 23.24
N ILE A 196 20.12 -5.33 21.95
CA ILE A 196 19.35 -5.89 20.85
C ILE A 196 20.07 -7.17 20.39
N PRO A 197 19.38 -8.32 20.36
CA PRO A 197 20.00 -9.55 19.91
C PRO A 197 20.54 -9.41 18.48
N GLU A 198 21.82 -9.71 18.26
CA GLU A 198 22.48 -9.53 16.96
C GLU A 198 21.80 -10.34 15.86
N GLU A 199 21.31 -11.53 16.18
CA GLU A 199 20.59 -12.41 15.26
C GLU A 199 19.32 -11.76 14.70
N ILE A 200 18.64 -10.89 15.45
CA ILE A 200 17.44 -10.17 14.98
C ILE A 200 17.84 -9.09 13.98
N VAL A 201 18.91 -8.36 14.25
CA VAL A 201 19.43 -7.34 13.31
C VAL A 201 19.94 -8.01 12.03
N GLN A 202 20.64 -9.14 12.18
CA GLN A 202 21.10 -9.94 11.05
C GLN A 202 19.92 -10.47 10.24
N PHE A 203 18.89 -11.00 10.90
CA PHE A 203 17.67 -11.44 10.21
C PHE A 203 16.99 -10.31 9.46
N ALA A 204 16.91 -9.10 10.03
CA ALA A 204 16.34 -7.94 9.34
C ALA A 204 17.06 -7.58 8.04
N LEU A 205 18.41 -7.70 8.03
CA LEU A 205 19.26 -7.22 6.94
C LEU A 205 19.66 -8.29 5.90
N TRP A 206 19.48 -9.58 6.23
CA TRP A 206 19.87 -10.70 5.34
C TRP A 206 18.88 -11.86 5.26
N GLY A 207 17.86 -11.90 6.13
CA GLY A 207 17.03 -13.08 6.31
C GLY A 207 17.81 -14.22 7.00
N HIS A 208 17.33 -15.45 6.84
CA HIS A 208 18.07 -16.63 7.32
C HIS A 208 19.22 -17.01 6.38
N ALA A 209 20.27 -17.59 6.95
CA ALA A 209 21.38 -18.12 6.18
C ALA A 209 20.89 -19.11 5.11
N GLY A 210 21.37 -18.96 3.88
CA GLY A 210 20.96 -19.83 2.76
C GLY A 210 19.71 -19.37 2.00
N SER A 211 19.00 -18.33 2.43
CA SER A 211 17.86 -17.79 1.69
C SER A 211 18.24 -17.38 0.27
N ALA A 212 17.57 -17.92 -0.75
CA ALA A 212 17.89 -17.62 -2.16
C ALA A 212 17.53 -16.18 -2.57
N ARG A 213 16.52 -15.57 -1.94
CA ARG A 213 16.03 -14.22 -2.23
C ARG A 213 15.71 -13.49 -0.93
N ALA A 214 16.13 -12.24 -0.83
CA ALA A 214 15.93 -11.40 0.34
C ALA A 214 15.59 -9.94 -0.05
N PRO A 215 14.56 -9.70 -0.91
CA PRO A 215 14.24 -8.35 -1.39
C PRO A 215 13.88 -7.41 -0.24
N GLY A 216 13.14 -7.89 0.76
CA GLY A 216 12.76 -7.10 1.92
C GLY A 216 13.94 -6.75 2.82
N ALA A 217 14.98 -7.56 2.89
CA ALA A 217 16.19 -7.26 3.66
C ALA A 217 16.91 -6.00 3.12
N SER A 218 16.99 -5.87 1.79
CA SER A 218 17.53 -4.67 1.15
C SER A 218 16.67 -3.44 1.44
N ARG A 219 15.33 -3.59 1.43
CA ARG A 219 14.39 -2.52 1.79
C ARG A 219 14.46 -2.15 3.28
N ASN A 220 14.73 -3.10 4.17
CA ASN A 220 14.97 -2.80 5.59
C ASN A 220 16.23 -1.96 5.79
N ALA A 221 17.31 -2.22 5.05
CA ALA A 221 18.51 -1.36 5.09
C ALA A 221 18.19 0.07 4.61
N ILE A 222 17.31 0.20 3.59
CA ILE A 222 16.80 1.50 3.14
C ILE A 222 16.03 2.21 4.25
N LEU A 223 15.11 1.52 4.93
CA LEU A 223 14.35 2.11 6.05
C LEU A 223 15.27 2.62 7.17
N LEU A 224 16.32 1.86 7.50
CA LEU A 224 17.29 2.27 8.52
C LEU A 224 18.12 3.48 8.07
N GLN A 225 18.59 3.52 6.80
CA GLN A 225 19.35 4.66 6.27
C GLN A 225 18.51 5.95 6.23
N THR A 226 17.24 5.83 5.89
CA THR A 226 16.33 6.97 5.65
C THR A 226 15.41 7.28 6.84
N ALA A 227 15.66 6.67 8.01
CA ALA A 227 14.85 6.90 9.21
C ALA A 227 14.70 8.41 9.52
N GLY A 228 13.48 8.88 9.73
CA GLY A 228 13.16 10.28 9.96
C GLY A 228 13.05 11.14 8.69
N SER A 229 13.02 10.54 7.50
CA SER A 229 12.97 11.25 6.21
C SER A 229 11.85 10.75 5.31
N LEU A 230 11.51 11.53 4.28
CA LEU A 230 10.74 11.06 3.13
C LEU A 230 11.66 10.40 2.11
N LEU A 231 11.16 9.42 1.40
CA LEU A 231 11.90 8.75 0.33
C LEU A 231 10.99 8.38 -0.85
N LEU A 232 11.58 8.27 -2.03
CA LEU A 232 11.04 7.58 -3.18
C LEU A 232 11.85 6.30 -3.39
N SER A 233 11.21 5.13 -3.34
CA SER A 233 11.84 3.84 -3.60
C SER A 233 11.44 3.36 -4.98
N VAL A 234 12.43 2.94 -5.78
CA VAL A 234 12.25 2.43 -7.13
C VAL A 234 13.10 1.18 -7.33
N ASP A 235 12.65 0.24 -8.15
CA ASP A 235 13.46 -0.94 -8.47
C ASP A 235 14.57 -0.62 -9.49
N ASP A 236 15.63 -1.41 -9.51
CA ASP A 236 16.81 -1.23 -10.37
C ASP A 236 16.51 -1.39 -11.88
N ASP A 237 15.39 -2.02 -12.22
CA ASP A 237 14.94 -2.25 -13.59
C ASP A 237 13.83 -1.27 -14.04
N THR A 238 13.76 -0.10 -13.39
CA THR A 238 12.85 0.98 -13.73
C THR A 238 13.57 2.11 -14.50
N ILE A 239 12.80 2.88 -15.26
CA ILE A 239 13.29 4.05 -16.02
C ILE A 239 12.37 5.24 -15.73
N CYS A 240 12.97 6.35 -15.34
CA CYS A 240 12.26 7.62 -15.10
C CYS A 240 11.88 8.29 -16.43
N ARG A 241 10.91 7.70 -17.11
CA ARG A 241 10.26 8.29 -18.27
C ARG A 241 8.78 8.34 -18.00
N THR A 242 8.28 9.54 -17.71
CA THR A 242 6.90 9.75 -17.27
C THR A 242 5.94 9.86 -18.44
N GLY A 243 4.80 9.21 -18.33
CA GLY A 243 3.73 9.27 -19.31
C GLY A 243 2.36 9.07 -18.67
N ARG A 244 1.33 9.40 -19.43
CA ARG A 244 -0.06 9.25 -19.00
C ARG A 244 -0.83 8.38 -19.99
N VAL A 245 -1.82 7.69 -19.47
CA VAL A 245 -2.81 7.00 -20.30
C VAL A 245 -3.62 8.04 -21.08
N PRO A 246 -3.87 7.86 -22.39
CA PRO A 246 -4.70 8.74 -23.18
C PRO A 246 -6.04 9.02 -22.52
N GLY A 247 -6.44 10.29 -22.49
CA GLY A 247 -7.68 10.73 -21.84
C GLY A 247 -7.58 10.90 -20.31
N SER A 248 -6.47 10.55 -19.68
CA SER A 248 -6.20 10.93 -18.29
C SER A 248 -5.60 12.34 -18.27
N SER A 249 -6.42 13.35 -18.01
CA SER A 249 -5.98 14.75 -18.05
C SER A 249 -5.65 15.26 -16.65
N ARG A 250 -4.55 16.06 -16.54
CA ARG A 250 -4.26 16.85 -15.34
C ARG A 250 -5.40 17.79 -14.94
N ALA A 251 -6.13 18.31 -15.92
CA ALA A 251 -7.16 19.35 -15.71
C ALA A 251 -8.55 18.78 -15.41
N ALA A 252 -8.77 17.51 -15.68
CA ALA A 252 -10.10 16.85 -15.53
C ALA A 252 -10.14 15.85 -14.37
N ALA A 253 -9.06 15.70 -13.62
CA ALA A 253 -8.99 14.72 -12.55
C ALA A 253 -9.51 15.34 -11.25
N ASP A 254 -10.71 14.97 -10.87
CA ASP A 254 -11.18 15.16 -9.50
C ASP A 254 -10.31 14.35 -8.54
N LEU A 255 -10.04 14.92 -7.37
CA LEU A 255 -9.41 14.16 -6.29
C LEU A 255 -10.43 13.16 -5.75
N PHE A 256 -10.15 11.86 -5.91
CA PHE A 256 -11.00 10.80 -5.38
C PHE A 256 -10.55 10.38 -3.99
N MET A 257 -11.51 10.18 -3.08
CA MET A 257 -11.25 9.72 -1.72
C MET A 257 -12.16 8.52 -1.36
N PRO A 258 -12.16 7.44 -2.16
CA PRO A 258 -13.10 6.33 -1.97
C PRO A 258 -12.80 5.48 -0.73
N GLY A 259 -11.59 5.57 -0.20
CA GLY A 259 -11.13 4.76 0.94
C GLY A 259 -10.87 3.30 0.63
N HIS A 260 -11.58 2.73 -0.31
CA HIS A 260 -11.47 1.33 -0.77
C HIS A 260 -11.70 1.25 -2.28
N GLY A 261 -11.27 0.16 -2.90
CA GLY A 261 -11.47 -0.11 -4.31
C GLY A 261 -10.17 -0.38 -5.07
N SER A 262 -10.28 -0.55 -6.39
CA SER A 262 -9.10 -0.72 -7.23
C SER A 262 -8.36 0.61 -7.37
N PRO A 263 -7.08 0.67 -7.03
CA PRO A 263 -6.32 1.91 -7.08
C PRO A 263 -6.01 2.36 -8.52
N ALA A 264 -6.02 1.42 -9.48
CA ALA A 264 -5.58 1.68 -10.85
C ALA A 264 -6.33 0.80 -11.84
N GLU A 265 -6.45 1.31 -13.06
CA GLU A 265 -6.88 0.53 -14.21
C GLU A 265 -5.69 -0.14 -14.90
N VAL A 266 -5.97 -1.21 -15.66
CA VAL A 266 -4.95 -1.99 -16.35
C VAL A 266 -5.31 -2.14 -17.83
N TRP A 267 -4.31 -1.93 -18.69
CA TRP A 267 -4.34 -2.16 -20.14
C TRP A 267 -3.29 -3.21 -20.47
N PRO A 268 -3.67 -4.42 -20.86
CA PRO A 268 -2.72 -5.47 -21.25
C PRO A 268 -2.31 -5.36 -22.72
N PHE A 269 -1.05 -5.69 -23.01
CA PHE A 269 -0.44 -5.61 -24.34
C PHE A 269 0.29 -6.90 -24.72
N VAL A 270 0.58 -7.09 -26.01
CA VAL A 270 1.29 -8.27 -26.51
C VAL A 270 2.79 -8.21 -26.25
N ASP A 271 3.37 -7.00 -26.17
CA ASP A 271 4.79 -6.76 -26.01
C ASP A 271 5.08 -5.42 -25.32
N TYR A 272 6.33 -5.23 -24.94
CA TYR A 272 6.82 -4.04 -24.25
C TYR A 272 6.67 -2.77 -25.08
N SER A 273 6.96 -2.84 -26.40
CA SER A 273 6.89 -1.66 -27.28
C SER A 273 5.48 -1.10 -27.33
N SER A 274 4.50 -1.98 -27.56
CA SER A 274 3.08 -1.62 -27.59
C SER A 274 2.60 -1.00 -26.27
N ALA A 275 3.07 -1.51 -25.13
CA ALA A 275 2.74 -0.93 -23.83
C ALA A 275 3.35 0.47 -23.65
N CYS A 276 4.59 0.65 -24.10
CA CYS A 276 5.25 1.96 -24.04
C CYS A 276 4.62 2.97 -25.01
N GLU A 277 4.30 2.57 -26.25
CA GLU A 277 3.71 3.44 -27.27
C GLU A 277 2.29 3.91 -26.92
N PHE A 278 1.61 3.21 -26.02
CA PHE A 278 0.27 3.58 -25.56
C PHE A 278 0.29 4.83 -24.68
N LEU A 279 1.41 5.17 -24.03
CA LEU A 279 1.50 6.33 -23.15
C LEU A 279 1.73 7.63 -23.92
N GLU A 280 1.06 8.68 -23.50
CA GLU A 280 1.39 10.06 -23.86
C GLU A 280 2.48 10.56 -22.92
N TYR A 281 3.71 10.71 -23.43
CA TYR A 281 4.87 11.11 -22.62
C TYR A 281 4.89 12.61 -22.38
N GLU A 282 5.10 12.98 -21.13
CA GLU A 282 5.32 14.38 -20.72
C GLU A 282 6.39 14.45 -19.63
N PRO A 283 7.25 15.49 -19.62
CA PRO A 283 8.14 15.74 -18.49
C PRO A 283 7.32 16.02 -17.24
N LEU A 284 7.65 15.33 -16.13
CA LEU A 284 6.97 15.47 -14.85
C LEU A 284 7.97 15.44 -13.71
N ASP A 285 7.83 16.38 -12.79
CA ASP A 285 8.62 16.44 -11.56
C ASP A 285 8.18 15.33 -10.60
N ILE A 286 8.82 14.16 -10.70
CA ILE A 286 8.40 12.99 -9.91
C ILE A 286 8.51 13.21 -8.40
N LEU A 287 9.56 13.88 -7.94
CA LEU A 287 9.73 14.17 -6.51
C LEU A 287 8.68 15.18 -6.02
N GLY A 288 8.37 16.19 -6.84
CA GLY A 288 7.32 17.16 -6.55
C GLY A 288 5.93 16.55 -6.51
N GLU A 289 5.61 15.66 -7.46
CA GLU A 289 4.31 14.97 -7.48
C GLU A 289 4.12 14.09 -6.25
N HIS A 290 5.08 13.24 -5.91
CA HIS A 290 5.01 12.42 -4.68
C HIS A 290 5.01 13.28 -3.41
N GLY A 291 5.87 14.32 -3.35
CA GLY A 291 6.00 15.21 -2.20
C GLY A 291 4.75 16.07 -1.94
N SER A 292 3.89 16.26 -2.95
CA SER A 292 2.62 16.98 -2.80
C SER A 292 1.61 16.23 -1.93
N PHE A 293 1.79 14.93 -1.75
CA PHE A 293 0.87 14.07 -0.99
C PHE A 293 1.51 13.47 0.26
N LEU A 294 2.78 13.07 0.17
CA LEU A 294 3.46 12.37 1.28
C LEU A 294 3.49 13.21 2.56
N GLY A 295 2.99 12.60 3.63
CA GLY A 295 2.96 13.19 4.95
C GLY A 295 1.87 14.22 5.17
N GLU A 296 1.10 14.56 4.14
CA GLU A 296 0.01 15.52 4.22
C GLU A 296 -1.28 14.87 4.72
N PRO A 297 -2.07 15.58 5.54
CA PRO A 297 -3.41 15.13 5.93
C PRO A 297 -4.40 15.29 4.77
N PRO A 298 -5.48 14.47 4.70
CA PRO A 298 -6.49 14.56 3.65
C PRO A 298 -7.08 15.97 3.46
N ALA A 299 -7.25 16.74 4.53
CA ALA A 299 -7.76 18.11 4.45
C ALA A 299 -6.81 19.07 3.71
N ALA A 300 -5.49 18.95 3.94
CA ALA A 300 -4.50 19.77 3.23
C ALA A 300 -4.43 19.38 1.74
N ILE A 301 -4.51 18.08 1.42
CA ILE A 301 -4.56 17.61 0.03
C ILE A 301 -5.81 18.14 -0.69
N ALA A 302 -6.98 18.09 -0.03
CA ALA A 302 -8.21 18.66 -0.59
C ALA A 302 -8.09 20.18 -0.82
N ALA A 303 -7.49 20.92 0.13
CA ALA A 303 -7.25 22.35 -0.01
C ALA A 303 -6.29 22.68 -1.16
N GLN A 304 -5.20 21.92 -1.32
CA GLN A 304 -4.26 22.07 -2.44
C GLN A 304 -4.93 21.76 -3.78
N ALA A 305 -5.77 20.71 -3.86
CA ALA A 305 -6.53 20.38 -5.05
C ALA A 305 -7.45 21.54 -5.45
N GLN A 306 -8.23 22.08 -4.51
CA GLN A 306 -9.10 23.25 -4.74
C GLN A 306 -8.31 24.47 -5.21
N ALA A 307 -7.15 24.76 -4.61
CA ALA A 307 -6.30 25.89 -5.00
C ALA A 307 -5.75 25.75 -6.45
N ARG A 308 -5.64 24.52 -6.95
CA ARG A 308 -5.26 24.20 -8.35
C ARG A 308 -6.46 24.11 -9.30
N GLY A 309 -7.68 24.39 -8.82
CA GLY A 309 -8.91 24.27 -9.61
C GLY A 309 -9.38 22.82 -9.82
N ILE A 310 -8.84 21.87 -9.05
CA ILE A 310 -9.26 20.46 -9.07
C ILE A 310 -10.48 20.31 -8.16
N GLY A 311 -11.55 19.71 -8.68
CA GLY A 311 -12.76 19.45 -7.90
C GLY A 311 -12.52 18.40 -6.80
N VAL A 312 -13.14 18.60 -5.64
CA VAL A 312 -13.24 17.58 -4.58
C VAL A 312 -14.70 17.14 -4.50
N ASN A 313 -14.97 15.95 -5.01
CA ASN A 313 -16.32 15.38 -4.97
C ASN A 313 -16.59 14.76 -3.60
N LEU A 314 -17.23 15.52 -2.71
CA LEU A 314 -17.52 15.07 -1.35
C LEU A 314 -18.55 13.92 -1.29
N ASP A 315 -19.39 13.75 -2.31
CA ASP A 315 -20.36 12.64 -2.36
C ASP A 315 -19.67 11.26 -2.53
N GLN A 316 -18.43 11.24 -3.05
CA GLN A 316 -17.64 10.04 -3.25
C GLN A 316 -16.54 9.84 -2.18
N VAL A 317 -16.53 10.67 -1.13
CA VAL A 317 -15.58 10.51 -0.02
C VAL A 317 -16.05 9.40 0.90
N CYS A 318 -15.20 8.43 1.21
CA CYS A 318 -15.56 7.39 2.18
C CYS A 318 -15.64 7.96 3.61
N ILE A 319 -16.37 7.26 4.47
CA ILE A 319 -16.67 7.72 5.82
C ILE A 319 -15.40 7.93 6.69
N HIS A 320 -14.38 7.10 6.51
CA HIS A 320 -13.11 7.23 7.24
C HIS A 320 -12.35 8.49 6.83
N VAL A 321 -12.24 8.75 5.52
CA VAL A 321 -11.60 9.98 5.02
C VAL A 321 -12.40 11.21 5.43
N LEU A 322 -13.73 11.12 5.44
CA LEU A 322 -14.60 12.21 5.91
C LEU A 322 -14.32 12.56 7.38
N GLY A 323 -14.11 11.54 8.22
CA GLY A 323 -13.68 11.73 9.61
C GLY A 323 -12.34 12.48 9.71
N SER A 324 -11.38 12.11 8.87
CA SER A 324 -10.07 12.78 8.82
C SER A 324 -10.15 14.21 8.26
N LEU A 325 -11.03 14.47 7.28
CA LEU A 325 -11.27 15.84 6.80
C LEU A 325 -11.80 16.76 7.90
N LEU A 326 -12.64 16.24 8.78
CA LEU A 326 -13.25 16.99 9.88
C LEU A 326 -12.31 17.17 11.08
N SER A 327 -11.54 16.15 11.42
CA SER A 327 -10.64 16.18 12.59
C SER A 327 -9.28 16.79 12.29
N GLY A 328 -8.90 16.90 11.00
CA GLY A 328 -7.55 17.24 10.58
C GLY A 328 -6.53 16.13 10.87
N ALA A 329 -6.99 14.96 11.32
CA ALA A 329 -6.16 13.80 11.60
C ALA A 329 -5.82 13.01 10.33
N GLY A 330 -4.91 12.05 10.49
CA GLY A 330 -4.46 11.19 9.41
C GLY A 330 -3.42 11.84 8.51
N ARG A 331 -2.82 11.00 7.67
CA ARG A 331 -1.80 11.43 6.71
C ARG A 331 -1.62 10.41 5.60
N VAL A 332 -1.09 10.85 4.48
CA VAL A 332 -0.61 9.95 3.44
C VAL A 332 0.76 9.39 3.82
N CYS A 333 0.81 8.13 4.19
CA CYS A 333 2.05 7.44 4.57
C CYS A 333 2.82 6.87 3.37
N ALA A 334 2.14 6.60 2.25
CA ALA A 334 2.77 6.14 1.02
C ALA A 334 2.05 6.67 -0.23
N THR A 335 2.80 6.83 -1.30
CA THR A 335 2.30 7.24 -2.62
C THR A 335 2.77 6.25 -3.67
N PHE A 336 1.94 5.95 -4.66
CA PHE A 336 2.26 5.03 -5.75
C PHE A 336 1.95 5.70 -7.08
N ASN A 337 2.82 5.53 -8.07
CA ASN A 337 2.52 5.85 -9.46
C ASN A 337 2.28 4.56 -10.26
N GLY A 338 1.79 4.73 -11.48
CA GLY A 338 1.57 3.65 -12.42
C GLY A 338 2.86 3.12 -13.04
N SER A 339 2.74 2.02 -13.79
CA SER A 339 3.83 1.38 -14.51
C SER A 339 3.42 1.03 -15.93
N ALA A 340 4.40 1.04 -16.86
CA ALA A 340 4.26 0.50 -18.20
C ALA A 340 5.40 -0.48 -18.50
N GLY A 341 5.07 -1.64 -19.03
CA GLY A 341 6.00 -2.73 -19.30
C GLY A 341 5.65 -4.00 -18.53
N ASP A 342 6.64 -4.72 -17.98
CA ASP A 342 6.36 -5.93 -17.18
C ASP A 342 5.49 -5.59 -15.98
N SER A 343 4.44 -6.37 -15.75
CA SER A 343 3.46 -6.11 -14.71
C SER A 343 4.03 -6.15 -13.28
N GLY A 344 5.14 -6.84 -13.07
CA GLY A 344 5.68 -7.14 -11.73
C GLY A 344 4.86 -8.16 -10.94
N PHE A 345 3.64 -8.48 -11.36
CA PHE A 345 2.73 -9.37 -10.63
C PHE A 345 3.07 -10.85 -10.82
N HIS A 346 2.68 -11.66 -9.85
CA HIS A 346 2.86 -13.11 -9.90
C HIS A 346 1.81 -13.80 -10.81
N SER A 347 0.62 -13.24 -10.93
CA SER A 347 -0.50 -13.79 -11.69
C SER A 347 -1.21 -12.71 -12.49
N GLY A 348 -1.36 -12.93 -13.81
CA GLY A 348 -2.15 -12.05 -14.67
C GLY A 348 -3.64 -12.09 -14.30
N LEU A 349 -4.16 -13.27 -14.02
CA LEU A 349 -5.55 -13.45 -13.59
C LEU A 349 -5.80 -12.75 -12.25
N GLY A 350 -4.87 -12.89 -11.28
CA GLY A 350 -4.94 -12.19 -10.01
C GLY A 350 -4.89 -10.67 -10.16
N LEU A 351 -4.07 -10.15 -11.07
CA LEU A 351 -4.03 -8.71 -11.38
C LEU A 351 -5.37 -8.22 -11.91
N ILE A 352 -5.91 -8.88 -12.92
CA ILE A 352 -7.14 -8.45 -13.61
C ILE A 352 -8.38 -8.62 -12.72
N SER A 353 -8.52 -9.72 -11.98
CA SER A 353 -9.65 -9.95 -11.08
C SER A 353 -9.73 -8.97 -9.90
N ASN A 354 -8.59 -8.37 -9.53
CA ASN A 354 -8.52 -7.31 -8.52
C ASN A 354 -8.67 -5.89 -9.11
N SER A 355 -8.82 -5.77 -10.43
CA SER A 355 -8.94 -4.48 -11.12
C SER A 355 -10.40 -4.05 -11.29
N SER A 356 -10.60 -2.86 -11.84
CA SER A 356 -11.93 -2.31 -12.14
C SER A 356 -12.71 -3.16 -13.15
N MET A 357 -14.02 -2.96 -13.20
CA MET A 357 -14.88 -3.58 -14.22
C MET A 357 -14.44 -3.17 -15.62
N GLU A 358 -14.05 -1.91 -15.81
CA GLU A 358 -13.55 -1.39 -17.10
C GLU A 358 -12.31 -2.15 -17.56
N THR A 359 -11.38 -2.46 -16.65
CA THR A 359 -10.22 -3.32 -16.94
C THR A 359 -10.65 -4.71 -17.39
N ARG A 360 -11.58 -5.35 -16.66
CA ARG A 360 -12.06 -6.69 -16.99
C ARG A 360 -12.76 -6.74 -18.35
N LEU A 361 -13.57 -5.72 -18.66
CA LEU A 361 -14.23 -5.59 -19.97
C LEU A 361 -13.21 -5.43 -21.11
N ARG A 362 -12.11 -4.67 -20.91
CA ARG A 362 -11.02 -4.58 -21.92
C ARG A 362 -10.38 -5.94 -22.16
N VAL A 363 -10.13 -6.71 -21.12
CA VAL A 363 -9.55 -8.06 -21.25
C VAL A 363 -10.51 -8.99 -22.01
N GLN A 364 -11.79 -8.94 -21.72
CA GLN A 364 -12.80 -9.74 -22.42
C GLN A 364 -12.93 -9.36 -23.90
N ALA A 365 -12.70 -8.10 -24.25
CA ALA A 365 -12.69 -7.64 -25.63
C ALA A 365 -11.50 -8.13 -26.46
N LEU A 366 -10.50 -8.80 -25.85
CA LEU A 366 -9.33 -9.34 -26.57
C LEU A 366 -9.66 -10.52 -27.47
N HIS A 367 -10.79 -11.21 -27.24
CA HIS A 367 -11.22 -12.39 -27.97
C HIS A 367 -10.07 -13.40 -28.20
N GLY A 368 -9.85 -13.90 -29.40
CA GLY A 368 -8.83 -14.91 -29.73
C GLY A 368 -7.36 -14.50 -29.46
N ARG A 369 -7.09 -13.30 -28.92
CA ARG A 369 -5.77 -12.84 -28.49
C ARG A 369 -5.55 -12.93 -26.97
N TYR A 370 -6.55 -13.35 -26.22
CA TYR A 370 -6.53 -13.37 -24.76
C TYR A 370 -5.29 -14.07 -24.19
N ASP A 371 -5.03 -15.31 -24.56
CA ASP A 371 -3.89 -16.10 -24.02
C ASP A 371 -2.54 -15.44 -24.35
N GLN A 372 -2.39 -14.89 -25.55
CA GLN A 372 -1.17 -14.19 -25.98
C GLN A 372 -0.93 -12.94 -25.14
N VAL A 373 -1.94 -12.13 -24.95
CA VAL A 373 -1.85 -10.84 -24.28
C VAL A 373 -1.63 -11.02 -22.78
N LEU A 374 -2.40 -11.88 -22.11
CA LEU A 374 -2.19 -12.15 -20.69
C LEU A 374 -0.85 -12.84 -20.43
N GLY A 375 -0.44 -13.77 -21.29
CA GLY A 375 0.84 -14.48 -21.17
C GLY A 375 2.07 -13.60 -21.34
N SER A 376 1.94 -12.43 -22.00
CA SER A 376 3.05 -11.51 -22.25
C SER A 376 3.57 -10.82 -20.99
N ARG A 377 2.75 -10.66 -19.95
CA ARG A 377 2.99 -9.84 -18.74
C ARG A 377 3.12 -8.32 -19.00
N GLN A 378 2.96 -7.87 -20.24
CA GLN A 378 3.13 -6.46 -20.57
C GLN A 378 1.82 -5.70 -20.35
N VAL A 379 1.89 -4.69 -19.51
CA VAL A 379 0.71 -3.90 -19.12
C VAL A 379 1.06 -2.42 -19.00
N VAL A 380 0.06 -1.57 -19.15
CA VAL A 380 0.04 -0.25 -18.52
C VAL A 380 -0.92 -0.33 -17.34
N ARG A 381 -0.48 0.09 -16.16
CA ARG A 381 -1.28 0.16 -14.95
C ARG A 381 -1.20 1.57 -14.39
N GLN A 382 -2.34 2.29 -14.31
CA GLN A 382 -2.35 3.68 -13.88
C GLN A 382 -3.67 4.04 -13.19
N ALA A 383 -3.61 4.85 -12.15
CA ALA A 383 -4.77 5.55 -11.62
C ALA A 383 -5.21 6.66 -12.59
N MET A 384 -6.49 6.74 -12.92
CA MET A 384 -7.01 7.75 -13.86
C MET A 384 -7.03 9.17 -13.25
N ALA A 385 -7.09 9.25 -11.94
CA ALA A 385 -6.99 10.46 -11.13
C ALA A 385 -6.25 10.15 -9.83
N ALA A 386 -5.73 11.18 -9.15
CA ALA A 386 -5.18 11.00 -7.81
C ALA A 386 -6.27 10.47 -6.88
N ASN A 387 -5.99 9.37 -6.17
CA ASN A 387 -6.96 8.79 -5.25
C ASN A 387 -6.35 8.43 -3.90
N LEU A 388 -7.10 8.73 -2.82
CA LEU A 388 -6.75 8.37 -1.46
C LEU A 388 -7.48 7.09 -1.06
N LEU A 389 -6.71 6.10 -0.64
CA LEU A 389 -7.20 4.83 -0.13
C LEU A 389 -6.72 4.61 1.29
N HIS A 390 -7.46 3.85 2.07
CA HIS A 390 -6.95 3.32 3.32
C HIS A 390 -5.76 2.36 3.06
N THR A 391 -4.81 2.28 3.97
CA THR A 391 -3.56 1.50 3.81
C THR A 391 -3.74 0.00 3.55
N SER A 392 -4.94 -0.54 3.73
CA SER A 392 -5.26 -1.93 3.37
C SER A 392 -5.37 -2.20 1.86
N GLY A 393 -5.28 -1.18 1.01
CA GLY A 393 -5.24 -1.32 -0.45
C GLY A 393 -3.86 -1.73 -0.94
N GLY A 394 -3.75 -2.84 -1.69
CA GLY A 394 -2.49 -3.45 -2.12
C GLY A 394 -1.48 -2.49 -2.72
N SER A 395 -0.22 -2.66 -2.35
CA SER A 395 0.93 -1.90 -2.84
C SER A 395 1.70 -2.67 -3.92
N VAL A 396 2.43 -1.95 -4.75
CA VAL A 396 3.36 -2.51 -5.73
C VAL A 396 4.74 -1.93 -5.44
N GLY A 397 5.70 -2.78 -5.14
CA GLY A 397 7.01 -2.40 -4.63
C GLY A 397 7.93 -1.64 -5.61
N MET A 398 7.59 -1.58 -6.91
CA MET A 398 8.50 -1.06 -7.93
C MET A 398 8.60 0.48 -7.99
N PHE A 399 7.55 1.19 -7.54
CA PHE A 399 7.51 2.67 -7.51
C PHE A 399 6.67 3.12 -6.32
N PHE A 400 7.28 3.57 -5.24
CA PHE A 400 6.52 4.14 -4.14
C PHE A 400 7.28 5.20 -3.37
N GLY A 401 6.61 6.30 -3.06
CA GLY A 401 7.04 7.24 -2.04
C GLY A 401 6.63 6.75 -0.65
N LEU A 402 7.44 7.01 0.36
CA LEU A 402 7.19 6.58 1.73
C LEU A 402 7.53 7.69 2.74
N ASP A 403 6.64 7.90 3.69
CA ASP A 403 6.89 8.75 4.85
C ASP A 403 7.52 7.94 5.99
N ASN A 404 8.85 7.90 6.01
CA ASN A 404 9.64 7.20 7.01
C ASN A 404 10.03 8.08 8.21
N ARG A 405 9.31 9.19 8.44
CA ARG A 405 9.52 10.09 9.58
C ARG A 405 8.90 9.57 10.88
N LEU A 406 7.95 8.66 10.80
CA LEU A 406 7.42 7.90 11.93
C LEU A 406 7.85 6.44 11.83
N ILE A 407 7.50 5.65 12.82
CA ILE A 407 7.76 4.21 12.79
C ILE A 407 7.08 3.58 11.59
N THR A 408 7.90 3.16 10.64
CA THR A 408 7.50 2.37 9.48
C THR A 408 7.82 0.91 9.79
N PRO A 409 6.87 -0.04 9.64
CA PRO A 409 7.14 -1.44 9.93
C PRO A 409 8.22 -2.00 8.99
N PRO A 410 8.99 -3.02 9.42
CA PRO A 410 9.97 -3.64 8.54
C PRO A 410 9.30 -4.50 7.47
N PHE A 411 9.92 -4.57 6.31
CA PHE A 411 9.58 -5.57 5.31
C PHE A 411 9.88 -6.98 5.83
N ILE A 412 9.13 -7.97 5.36
CA ILE A 412 9.52 -9.38 5.51
C ILE A 412 10.89 -9.57 4.82
N PRO A 413 11.94 -10.00 5.55
CA PRO A 413 13.31 -9.89 5.01
C PRO A 413 13.57 -10.81 3.81
N MET A 414 12.84 -11.92 3.71
CA MET A 414 13.00 -12.94 2.70
C MET A 414 11.63 -13.36 2.17
N PHE A 415 11.62 -14.16 1.10
CA PHE A 415 10.45 -14.53 0.30
C PHE A 415 9.93 -13.43 -0.62
N ASN A 416 9.04 -13.80 -1.51
CA ASN A 416 8.36 -12.87 -2.43
C ASN A 416 7.11 -12.28 -1.76
N ASN A 417 6.58 -11.21 -2.34
CA ASN A 417 5.41 -10.46 -1.85
C ASN A 417 5.70 -9.71 -0.54
N GLU A 418 6.94 -9.25 -0.39
CA GLU A 418 7.35 -8.41 0.75
C GLU A 418 6.59 -7.10 0.81
N ASP A 419 6.21 -6.54 -0.33
CA ASP A 419 5.40 -5.34 -0.48
C ASP A 419 3.94 -5.59 -0.03
N GLY A 420 3.37 -6.75 -0.35
CA GLY A 420 2.05 -7.14 0.13
C GLY A 420 1.99 -7.29 1.66
N VAL A 421 2.99 -7.93 2.27
CA VAL A 421 3.10 -8.04 3.73
C VAL A 421 3.28 -6.65 4.36
N PHE A 422 4.14 -5.81 3.79
CA PHE A 422 4.37 -4.46 4.25
C PHE A 422 3.11 -3.60 4.22
N SER A 423 2.33 -3.69 3.14
CA SER A 423 1.05 -2.98 3.02
C SER A 423 0.04 -3.40 4.09
N CYS A 424 -0.06 -4.70 4.38
CA CYS A 424 -0.91 -5.21 5.45
C CYS A 424 -0.47 -4.69 6.82
N LEU A 425 0.83 -4.64 7.09
CA LEU A 425 1.36 -4.09 8.34
C LEU A 425 1.10 -2.60 8.48
N LEU A 426 1.29 -1.81 7.41
CA LEU A 426 0.96 -0.39 7.43
C LEU A 426 -0.51 -0.18 7.85
N GLY A 427 -1.42 -0.93 7.25
CA GLY A 427 -2.85 -0.86 7.57
C GLY A 427 -3.19 -1.31 8.99
N ALA A 428 -2.52 -2.35 9.49
CA ALA A 428 -2.75 -2.87 10.83
C ALA A 428 -2.18 -1.96 11.93
N CYS A 429 -1.07 -1.24 11.65
CA CYS A 429 -0.41 -0.36 12.61
C CYS A 429 -1.12 0.98 12.83
N SER A 430 -2.01 1.41 11.93
CA SER A 430 -2.69 2.71 12.03
C SER A 430 -4.06 2.67 11.38
N ASN A 431 -5.02 3.35 12.01
CA ASN A 431 -6.36 3.55 11.43
C ASN A 431 -6.46 4.82 10.58
N ASP A 432 -5.51 5.74 10.74
CA ASP A 432 -5.56 7.09 10.17
C ASP A 432 -4.51 7.33 9.10
N ASP A 433 -3.93 6.25 8.57
CA ASP A 433 -2.99 6.32 7.46
C ASP A 433 -3.67 6.05 6.13
N TYR A 434 -3.25 6.81 5.14
CA TYR A 434 -3.73 6.71 3.77
C TYR A 434 -2.57 6.46 2.81
N VAL A 435 -2.91 5.85 1.69
CA VAL A 435 -2.03 5.78 0.51
C VAL A 435 -2.65 6.62 -0.60
N CYS A 436 -1.81 7.22 -1.44
CA CYS A 436 -2.28 7.96 -2.60
C CYS A 436 -1.71 7.36 -3.88
N ASN A 437 -2.57 7.03 -4.84
CA ASN A 437 -2.15 6.63 -6.18
C ASN A 437 -2.17 7.84 -7.10
N LEU A 438 -1.06 8.04 -7.82
CA LEU A 438 -0.81 9.18 -8.68
C LEU A 438 -1.14 8.85 -10.15
N PRO A 439 -1.71 9.79 -10.92
CA PRO A 439 -2.21 9.53 -12.27
C PRO A 439 -1.13 9.70 -13.36
N PHE A 440 0.02 9.05 -13.17
CA PHE A 440 1.07 8.93 -14.18
C PHE A 440 1.78 7.59 -14.06
N SER A 441 2.45 7.18 -15.11
CA SER A 441 3.22 5.92 -15.18
C SER A 441 4.68 6.17 -15.49
N MET A 442 5.54 5.28 -14.99
CA MET A 442 6.94 5.16 -15.38
C MET A 442 7.21 3.77 -15.97
N LEU A 443 8.35 3.60 -16.64
CA LEU A 443 8.66 2.35 -17.32
C LEU A 443 9.26 1.33 -16.38
N HIS A 444 8.83 0.07 -16.49
CA HIS A 444 9.38 -1.09 -15.81
C HIS A 444 9.89 -2.10 -16.83
N GLN A 445 11.22 -2.21 -16.96
CA GLN A 445 11.89 -2.99 -17.98
C GLN A 445 12.94 -3.93 -17.36
N PRO A 446 12.51 -5.05 -16.77
CA PRO A 446 13.44 -6.04 -16.26
C PRO A 446 14.27 -6.67 -17.39
N PRO A 447 15.47 -7.17 -17.08
CA PRO A 447 16.28 -7.89 -18.05
C PRO A 447 15.60 -9.20 -18.47
N GLY A 448 15.57 -9.44 -19.77
CA GLY A 448 15.01 -10.66 -20.38
C GLY A 448 13.47 -10.69 -20.37
N THR A 449 12.93 -11.78 -20.92
CA THR A 449 11.48 -12.01 -20.98
C THR A 449 11.04 -12.84 -19.78
N ARG A 450 10.12 -12.32 -19.00
CA ARG A 450 9.50 -13.05 -17.87
C ARG A 450 8.17 -13.67 -18.31
N ARG A 451 7.79 -14.76 -17.66
CA ARG A 451 6.46 -15.39 -17.80
C ARG A 451 5.83 -15.57 -16.42
N TYR A 452 4.51 -15.67 -16.38
CA TYR A 452 3.84 -16.08 -15.17
C TYR A 452 4.24 -17.51 -14.80
N PRO A 453 4.39 -17.83 -13.50
CA PRO A 453 4.63 -19.20 -13.05
C PRO A 453 3.54 -20.14 -13.54
N ALA A 454 3.91 -21.39 -13.81
CA ALA A 454 2.96 -22.44 -14.19
C ALA A 454 1.99 -22.81 -13.04
N ASP A 455 2.44 -22.58 -11.79
CA ASP A 455 1.61 -22.84 -10.60
C ASP A 455 0.55 -21.73 -10.47
N LYS A 456 -0.70 -22.11 -10.70
CA LYS A 456 -1.84 -21.19 -10.77
C LYS A 456 -2.23 -20.64 -9.38
N VAL A 457 -2.00 -21.42 -8.31
CA VAL A 457 -2.33 -21.03 -6.92
C VAL A 457 -1.06 -21.02 -6.07
N ALA A 458 -0.44 -19.85 -5.95
CA ALA A 458 0.75 -19.71 -5.12
C ALA A 458 0.40 -19.87 -3.63
N ARG A 459 1.19 -20.71 -2.94
CA ARG A 459 1.19 -20.88 -1.48
C ARG A 459 2.55 -20.42 -0.98
N ARG A 460 2.58 -19.27 -0.38
CA ARG A 460 3.83 -18.64 0.06
C ARG A 460 3.81 -18.41 1.57
N VAL A 461 4.97 -18.35 2.18
CA VAL A 461 5.11 -17.93 3.57
C VAL A 461 4.52 -16.55 3.80
N SER A 462 4.66 -15.64 2.82
CA SER A 462 4.04 -14.31 2.86
C SER A 462 2.50 -14.37 2.97
N ASP A 463 1.85 -15.35 2.35
CA ASP A 463 0.39 -15.51 2.44
C ASP A 463 -0.03 -15.91 3.86
N VAL A 464 0.77 -16.74 4.53
CA VAL A 464 0.55 -17.11 5.96
C VAL A 464 0.74 -15.91 6.87
N VAL A 465 1.78 -15.10 6.62
CA VAL A 465 2.04 -13.87 7.40
C VAL A 465 0.89 -12.88 7.22
N ILE A 466 0.43 -12.66 5.98
CA ILE A 466 -0.74 -11.80 5.69
C ILE A 466 -1.97 -12.32 6.42
N ALA A 467 -2.25 -13.63 6.34
CA ALA A 467 -3.37 -14.24 7.04
C ALA A 467 -3.31 -14.00 8.56
N GLY A 468 -2.12 -14.17 9.14
CA GLY A 468 -1.89 -13.88 10.56
C GLY A 468 -2.14 -12.41 10.91
N ILE A 469 -1.62 -11.47 10.12
CA ILE A 469 -1.84 -10.03 10.34
C ILE A 469 -3.33 -9.68 10.22
N LEU A 470 -4.04 -10.20 9.22
CA LEU A 470 -5.46 -9.97 9.03
C LEU A 470 -6.35 -10.60 10.13
N ALA A 471 -5.89 -11.69 10.75
CA ALA A 471 -6.56 -12.32 11.88
C ALA A 471 -6.30 -11.60 13.22
N TRP A 472 -5.18 -10.87 13.33
CA TRP A 472 -4.85 -10.11 14.53
C TRP A 472 -5.89 -9.01 14.79
N ARG A 473 -6.13 -8.72 16.07
CA ARG A 473 -7.00 -7.62 16.52
C ARG A 473 -6.27 -6.84 17.60
N PRO A 474 -6.33 -5.48 17.57
CA PRO A 474 -5.72 -4.67 18.61
C PRO A 474 -6.36 -4.93 19.96
N LEU A 475 -5.56 -4.95 21.01
CA LEU A 475 -6.06 -5.02 22.37
C LEU A 475 -6.58 -3.63 22.81
N PRO A 476 -7.53 -3.58 23.77
CA PRO A 476 -7.96 -2.33 24.35
C PRO A 476 -6.77 -1.54 24.90
N GLY A 477 -6.63 -0.28 24.48
CA GLY A 477 -5.52 0.59 24.88
C GLY A 477 -4.32 0.63 23.92
N GLU A 478 -4.23 -0.27 22.95
CA GLU A 478 -3.20 -0.19 21.90
C GLU A 478 -3.57 0.88 20.87
N SER A 479 -3.10 2.09 21.09
CA SER A 479 -3.45 3.27 20.30
C SER A 479 -2.32 3.73 19.36
N THR A 480 -1.07 3.48 19.73
CA THR A 480 0.09 3.92 18.96
C THR A 480 0.54 2.86 17.95
N ARG A 481 1.23 3.31 16.89
CA ARG A 481 1.85 2.42 15.89
C ARG A 481 2.84 1.44 16.52
N THR A 482 3.63 1.91 17.47
CA THR A 482 4.62 1.10 18.19
C THR A 482 3.93 -0.04 18.95
N GLU A 483 2.90 0.28 19.73
CA GLU A 483 2.16 -0.71 20.51
C GLU A 483 1.54 -1.78 19.61
N ARG A 484 0.91 -1.35 18.51
CA ARG A 484 0.30 -2.28 17.54
C ARG A 484 1.35 -3.14 16.84
N LEU A 485 2.46 -2.55 16.38
CA LEU A 485 3.55 -3.30 15.74
C LEU A 485 4.12 -4.37 16.66
N VAL A 486 4.40 -4.02 17.93
CA VAL A 486 4.88 -4.95 18.95
C VAL A 486 3.85 -6.03 19.24
N SER A 487 2.56 -5.68 19.29
CA SER A 487 1.47 -6.63 19.53
C SER A 487 1.31 -7.62 18.38
N ILE A 488 1.36 -7.15 17.12
CA ILE A 488 1.38 -8.01 15.93
C ILE A 488 2.58 -8.96 15.99
N GLY A 489 3.76 -8.42 16.33
CA GLY A 489 4.99 -9.21 16.48
C GLY A 489 4.85 -10.31 17.53
N ARG A 490 4.26 -9.99 18.66
CA ARG A 490 3.98 -10.98 19.73
C ARG A 490 3.02 -12.05 19.25
N TYR A 491 1.96 -11.67 18.54
CA TYR A 491 0.96 -12.59 17.99
C TYR A 491 1.59 -13.57 16.98
N LEU A 492 2.36 -13.07 16.01
CA LEU A 492 3.06 -13.92 15.04
C LEU A 492 4.10 -14.83 15.72
N SER A 493 4.84 -14.32 16.70
CA SER A 493 5.79 -15.11 17.48
C SER A 493 5.11 -16.23 18.26
N GLN A 494 3.93 -15.98 18.83
CA GLN A 494 3.13 -16.99 19.52
C GLN A 494 2.64 -18.07 18.55
N MET A 495 2.15 -17.69 17.34
CA MET A 495 1.80 -18.64 16.30
C MET A 495 2.99 -19.56 15.97
N GLY A 496 4.20 -18.99 15.81
CA GLY A 496 5.40 -19.75 15.52
C GLY A 496 5.85 -20.70 16.66
N LYS A 497 5.38 -20.48 17.88
CA LYS A 497 5.73 -21.28 19.09
C LYS A 497 4.61 -22.25 19.54
N MET A 498 3.49 -22.27 18.82
CA MET A 498 2.39 -23.18 19.12
C MET A 498 2.80 -24.65 19.04
N PRO A 499 2.13 -25.55 19.79
CA PRO A 499 2.20 -26.98 19.52
C PRO A 499 1.89 -27.25 18.05
N ARG A 500 2.59 -28.20 17.44
CA ARG A 500 2.57 -28.41 16.00
C ARG A 500 1.19 -28.77 15.45
N GLY A 501 0.41 -29.54 16.22
CA GLY A 501 -0.97 -29.89 15.87
C GLY A 501 -1.85 -28.65 15.79
N ASP A 502 -1.82 -27.84 16.85
CA ASP A 502 -2.61 -26.61 16.97
C ASP A 502 -2.24 -25.59 15.86
N PHE A 503 -0.94 -25.50 15.54
CA PHE A 503 -0.48 -24.65 14.45
C PHE A 503 -1.01 -25.09 13.08
N ARG A 504 -1.03 -26.41 12.80
CA ARG A 504 -1.59 -26.94 11.55
C ARG A 504 -3.08 -26.66 11.42
N GLU A 505 -3.83 -26.78 12.50
CA GLU A 505 -5.25 -26.45 12.51
C GLU A 505 -5.47 -24.95 12.26
N LEU A 506 -4.74 -24.09 12.97
CA LEU A 506 -4.80 -22.65 12.76
C LEU A 506 -4.42 -22.26 11.32
N LEU A 507 -3.33 -22.81 10.80
CA LEU A 507 -2.90 -22.59 9.41
C LEU A 507 -3.98 -22.98 8.41
N THR A 508 -4.62 -24.13 8.63
CA THR A 508 -5.74 -24.59 7.79
C THR A 508 -6.87 -23.58 7.79
N VAL A 509 -7.32 -23.11 8.95
CA VAL A 509 -8.39 -22.12 9.06
C VAL A 509 -8.02 -20.80 8.35
N LEU A 510 -6.82 -20.28 8.60
CA LEU A 510 -6.36 -19.02 8.03
C LEU A 510 -6.25 -19.11 6.49
N MET A 511 -5.64 -20.17 5.98
CA MET A 511 -5.47 -20.35 4.54
C MET A 511 -6.79 -20.61 3.84
N CYS A 512 -7.65 -21.45 4.40
CA CYS A 512 -9.00 -21.68 3.85
C CYS A 512 -9.84 -20.39 3.81
N SER A 513 -9.73 -19.55 4.83
CA SER A 513 -10.43 -18.24 4.82
C SER A 513 -9.98 -17.34 3.65
N GLN A 514 -8.67 -17.26 3.40
CA GLN A 514 -8.14 -16.47 2.28
C GLN A 514 -8.51 -17.06 0.92
N LEU A 515 -8.41 -18.38 0.79
CA LEU A 515 -8.74 -19.09 -0.44
C LEU A 515 -10.24 -18.98 -0.76
N SER A 516 -11.11 -19.06 0.25
CA SER A 516 -12.55 -18.82 0.10
C SER A 516 -12.85 -17.42 -0.40
N ALA A 517 -12.21 -16.39 0.18
CA ALA A 517 -12.36 -15.01 -0.29
C ALA A 517 -11.87 -14.83 -1.75
N MET A 518 -10.87 -15.61 -2.19
CA MET A 518 -10.42 -15.62 -3.58
C MET A 518 -11.47 -16.27 -4.50
N ILE A 519 -12.06 -17.39 -4.08
CA ILE A 519 -13.18 -18.03 -4.81
C ILE A 519 -14.34 -17.05 -4.96
N GLU A 520 -14.80 -16.46 -3.86
CA GLU A 520 -15.91 -15.48 -3.87
C GLU A 520 -15.64 -14.33 -4.85
N ARG A 521 -14.40 -13.85 -4.93
CA ARG A 521 -14.01 -12.82 -5.88
C ARG A 521 -14.12 -13.29 -7.32
N PHE A 522 -13.63 -14.48 -7.63
CA PHE A 522 -13.70 -15.04 -8.99
C PHE A 522 -15.15 -15.32 -9.40
N GLU A 523 -15.97 -15.88 -8.51
CA GLU A 523 -17.39 -16.10 -8.73
C GLU A 523 -18.13 -14.76 -8.96
N LYS A 524 -17.79 -13.72 -8.19
CA LYS A 524 -18.33 -12.38 -8.38
C LYS A 524 -17.94 -11.80 -9.75
N CYS A 525 -16.67 -11.92 -10.16
CA CYS A 525 -16.23 -11.50 -11.50
C CYS A 525 -17.02 -12.23 -12.60
N LEU A 526 -17.20 -13.55 -12.49
CA LEU A 526 -17.98 -14.32 -13.45
C LEU A 526 -19.45 -13.89 -13.51
N ALA A 527 -20.05 -13.56 -12.37
CA ALA A 527 -21.43 -13.11 -12.29
C ALA A 527 -21.63 -11.70 -12.87
N GLU A 528 -20.70 -10.78 -12.60
CA GLU A 528 -20.76 -9.39 -13.06
C GLU A 528 -20.41 -9.25 -14.55
N ASP A 529 -19.38 -9.97 -14.99
CA ASP A 529 -18.78 -9.79 -16.32
C ASP A 529 -19.51 -10.58 -17.41
N GLY A 530 -20.34 -11.55 -17.06
CA GLY A 530 -20.98 -12.47 -17.98
C GLY A 530 -20.00 -13.46 -18.64
N THR A 531 -20.50 -14.25 -19.58
CA THR A 531 -19.73 -15.33 -20.25
C THR A 531 -19.25 -14.95 -21.66
N ASN A 532 -19.14 -13.67 -21.96
CA ASN A 532 -18.83 -13.19 -23.31
C ASN A 532 -17.41 -13.59 -23.79
N CYS A 533 -16.44 -13.72 -22.86
CA CYS A 533 -15.10 -14.21 -23.14
C CYS A 533 -14.94 -15.62 -22.55
N LYS A 534 -14.95 -16.65 -23.41
CA LYS A 534 -14.84 -18.05 -22.97
C LYS A 534 -13.52 -18.37 -22.31
N GLU A 535 -12.44 -17.78 -22.78
CA GLU A 535 -11.09 -17.94 -22.24
C GLU A 535 -11.00 -17.38 -20.83
N TRP A 536 -11.55 -16.20 -20.58
CA TRP A 536 -11.65 -15.61 -19.24
C TRP A 536 -12.44 -16.48 -18.27
N ALA A 537 -13.62 -16.93 -18.69
CA ALA A 537 -14.47 -17.81 -17.87
C ALA A 537 -13.80 -19.16 -17.60
N ARG A 538 -13.12 -19.75 -18.60
CA ARG A 538 -12.32 -20.98 -18.44
C ARG A 538 -11.26 -20.79 -17.35
N ASP A 539 -10.43 -19.76 -17.46
CA ASP A 539 -9.31 -19.53 -16.53
C ASP A 539 -9.78 -19.27 -15.11
N MET A 540 -10.89 -18.54 -14.93
CA MET A 540 -11.50 -18.34 -13.62
C MET A 540 -12.00 -19.66 -13.00
N ASN A 541 -12.72 -20.46 -13.79
CA ASN A 541 -13.24 -21.75 -13.31
C ASN A 541 -12.10 -22.72 -12.98
N GLU A 542 -11.06 -22.81 -13.82
CA GLU A 542 -9.87 -23.63 -13.53
C GLU A 542 -9.18 -23.20 -12.22
N GLN A 543 -9.12 -21.90 -11.94
CA GLN A 543 -8.59 -21.39 -10.67
C GLN A 543 -9.47 -21.76 -9.48
N ILE A 544 -10.79 -21.61 -9.60
CA ILE A 544 -11.73 -22.00 -8.54
C ILE A 544 -11.57 -23.48 -8.21
N GLU A 545 -11.52 -24.37 -9.22
CA GLU A 545 -11.35 -25.80 -9.00
C GLU A 545 -9.98 -26.11 -8.38
N ALA A 546 -8.89 -25.51 -8.86
CA ALA A 546 -7.57 -25.70 -8.27
C ALA A 546 -7.50 -25.26 -6.80
N ILE A 547 -8.20 -24.18 -6.44
CA ILE A 547 -8.30 -23.74 -5.04
C ILE A 547 -9.12 -24.73 -4.21
N ARG A 548 -10.25 -25.22 -4.72
CA ARG A 548 -11.09 -26.21 -4.03
C ARG A 548 -10.32 -27.49 -3.75
N GLU A 549 -9.62 -28.04 -4.77
CA GLU A 549 -8.75 -29.20 -4.61
C GLU A 549 -7.65 -28.99 -3.57
N MET A 550 -7.08 -27.78 -3.49
CA MET A 550 -6.09 -27.43 -2.49
C MET A 550 -6.65 -27.46 -1.07
N MET A 551 -7.90 -26.99 -0.89
CA MET A 551 -8.56 -26.93 0.41
C MET A 551 -8.97 -28.32 0.95
N GLU A 552 -8.95 -29.38 0.13
CA GLU A 552 -9.28 -30.75 0.55
C GLU A 552 -8.24 -31.37 1.51
N SER A 553 -7.02 -30.85 1.56
CA SER A 553 -5.95 -31.39 2.39
C SER A 553 -5.12 -30.30 3.07
N SER A 554 -5.00 -30.40 4.39
CA SER A 554 -4.15 -29.47 5.17
C SER A 554 -2.66 -29.52 4.74
N GLU A 555 -2.19 -30.63 4.19
CA GLU A 555 -0.82 -30.74 3.68
C GLU A 555 -0.61 -29.92 2.42
N ARG A 556 -1.64 -29.79 1.58
CA ARG A 556 -1.60 -28.95 0.38
C ARG A 556 -1.61 -27.45 0.70
N LEU A 557 -1.96 -27.05 1.94
CA LEU A 557 -1.97 -25.67 2.40
C LEU A 557 -0.62 -25.18 2.95
N ILE A 558 0.35 -26.10 3.12
CA ILE A 558 1.69 -25.71 3.58
C ILE A 558 2.41 -24.96 2.46
N PRO A 559 3.07 -23.82 2.78
CA PRO A 559 3.85 -23.05 1.81
C PRO A 559 4.90 -23.88 1.07
N VAL A 560 5.05 -23.62 -0.24
CA VAL A 560 5.98 -24.37 -1.11
C VAL A 560 7.34 -23.66 -1.29
N ASP A 561 7.43 -22.39 -0.87
CA ASP A 561 8.64 -21.56 -0.98
C ASP A 561 9.53 -21.63 0.26
N VAL A 562 9.14 -22.39 1.29
CA VAL A 562 9.96 -22.64 2.48
C VAL A 562 10.96 -23.77 2.21
N VAL A 563 12.21 -23.54 2.60
CA VAL A 563 13.27 -24.57 2.57
C VAL A 563 13.57 -24.99 4.00
N PRO A 564 13.16 -26.20 4.42
CA PRO A 564 13.42 -26.68 5.76
C PRO A 564 14.93 -26.86 6.01
N SER A 565 15.37 -26.56 7.22
CA SER A 565 16.72 -26.91 7.69
C SER A 565 16.85 -28.43 7.90
N PRO A 566 18.06 -28.98 7.94
CA PRO A 566 18.26 -30.40 8.24
C PRO A 566 17.54 -30.84 9.53
N GLY A 567 16.71 -31.85 9.45
CA GLY A 567 15.91 -32.35 10.57
C GLY A 567 14.61 -31.59 10.87
N GLN A 568 14.28 -30.58 10.07
CA GLN A 568 13.05 -29.79 10.17
C GLN A 568 12.15 -30.11 8.97
N ASP A 569 10.84 -30.18 9.17
CA ASP A 569 9.88 -30.25 8.06
C ASP A 569 9.39 -28.85 7.66
N ALA A 570 8.61 -28.77 6.59
CA ALA A 570 8.07 -27.51 6.08
C ALA A 570 7.21 -26.76 7.11
N THR A 571 6.38 -27.46 7.90
CA THR A 571 5.57 -26.87 8.97
C THR A 571 6.45 -26.19 10.02
N GLY A 572 7.46 -26.92 10.50
CA GLY A 572 8.42 -26.37 11.49
C GLY A 572 9.23 -25.20 10.94
N ALA A 573 9.55 -25.21 9.64
CA ALA A 573 10.25 -24.10 9.00
C ALA A 573 9.37 -22.83 8.92
N VAL A 574 8.07 -22.97 8.60
CA VAL A 574 7.11 -21.85 8.66
C VAL A 574 6.97 -21.33 10.08
N GLN A 575 6.85 -22.19 11.09
CA GLN A 575 6.78 -21.80 12.50
C GLN A 575 8.05 -21.02 12.93
N GLY A 576 9.23 -21.55 12.60
CA GLY A 576 10.50 -20.89 12.88
C GLY A 576 10.60 -19.52 12.25
N PHE A 577 10.13 -19.39 11.01
CA PHE A 577 10.08 -18.09 10.33
C PHE A 577 9.12 -17.11 11.01
N LEU A 578 7.90 -17.53 11.36
CA LEU A 578 6.93 -16.67 12.07
C LEU A 578 7.48 -16.21 13.43
N ALA A 579 8.18 -17.08 14.16
CA ALA A 579 8.81 -16.73 15.43
C ALA A 579 9.90 -15.67 15.23
N SER A 580 10.75 -15.82 14.20
CA SER A 580 11.82 -14.86 13.88
C SER A 580 11.26 -13.53 13.41
N TYR A 581 10.26 -13.54 12.52
CA TYR A 581 9.64 -12.31 12.01
C TYR A 581 8.85 -11.58 13.11
N GLY A 582 8.11 -12.32 13.92
CA GLY A 582 7.44 -11.76 15.09
C GLY A 582 8.43 -11.10 16.07
N SER A 583 9.59 -11.73 16.30
CA SER A 583 10.66 -11.14 17.11
C SER A 583 11.22 -9.86 16.46
N LEU A 584 11.42 -9.85 15.13
CA LEU A 584 11.85 -8.65 14.42
C LEU A 584 10.85 -7.49 14.61
N LEU A 585 9.54 -7.74 14.45
CA LEU A 585 8.52 -6.71 14.66
C LEU A 585 8.57 -6.13 16.09
N MET A 586 8.78 -6.98 17.10
CA MET A 586 8.88 -6.54 18.50
C MET A 586 10.11 -5.67 18.76
N TRP A 587 11.25 -6.00 18.16
CA TRP A 587 12.49 -5.26 18.35
C TRP A 587 12.67 -4.08 17.38
N TRP A 588 11.85 -3.98 16.33
CA TRP A 588 12.00 -2.97 15.30
C TRP A 588 11.98 -1.52 15.81
N PRO A 589 11.11 -1.13 16.76
CA PRO A 589 11.16 0.22 17.33
C PRO A 589 12.52 0.54 17.98
N ALA A 590 13.08 -0.38 18.76
CA ALA A 590 14.39 -0.20 19.40
C ALA A 590 15.53 -0.15 18.36
N ILE A 591 15.43 -0.95 17.27
CA ILE A 591 16.39 -0.92 16.16
C ILE A 591 16.37 0.46 15.48
N LEU A 592 15.18 1.03 15.23
CA LEU A 592 15.05 2.36 14.63
C LEU A 592 15.59 3.46 15.54
N GLU A 593 15.24 3.45 16.81
CA GLU A 593 15.75 4.41 17.81
C GLU A 593 17.28 4.37 17.86
N ARG A 594 17.83 3.16 17.91
CA ARG A 594 19.27 2.96 17.91
C ARG A 594 19.95 3.42 16.62
N THR A 595 19.25 3.23 15.48
CA THR A 595 19.73 3.72 14.17
C THR A 595 19.87 5.23 14.15
N VAL A 596 18.90 5.97 14.70
CA VAL A 596 18.96 7.43 14.79
C VAL A 596 20.16 7.88 15.65
N GLU A 597 20.37 7.27 16.82
CA GLU A 597 21.52 7.58 17.69
C GLU A 597 22.88 7.30 17.02
N LEU A 598 22.99 6.19 16.26
CA LEU A 598 24.22 5.85 15.54
C LEU A 598 24.49 6.82 14.39
N ARG A 599 23.45 7.26 13.69
CA ARG A 599 23.57 8.27 12.63
C ARG A 599 24.07 9.60 13.18
N ASP A 600 23.58 10.04 14.33
CA ASP A 600 24.08 11.25 15.01
C ASP A 600 25.56 11.13 15.41
N ALA A 601 26.05 9.89 15.56
CA ALA A 601 27.47 9.58 15.76
C ALA A 601 28.26 9.33 14.44
N GLY A 602 27.64 9.56 13.27
CA GLY A 602 28.25 9.38 11.97
C GLY A 602 28.36 7.91 11.49
N ILE A 603 27.56 7.01 12.10
CA ILE A 603 27.55 5.58 11.75
C ILE A 603 26.22 5.27 11.05
N GLU A 604 26.28 4.93 9.78
CA GLU A 604 25.12 4.71 8.90
C GLU A 604 25.22 3.35 8.18
N PRO A 605 24.10 2.79 7.69
CA PRO A 605 24.09 1.57 6.86
C PRO A 605 24.87 1.70 5.54
N GLY A 606 24.89 2.89 4.96
CA GLY A 606 25.59 3.19 3.71
C GLY A 606 26.71 4.20 3.87
N VAL A 607 27.53 4.32 2.84
CA VAL A 607 28.64 5.28 2.76
C VAL A 607 28.48 6.17 1.52
N LEU A 608 28.75 7.46 1.67
CA LEU A 608 28.77 8.41 0.55
C LEU A 608 29.93 8.05 -0.39
N LEU A 609 29.63 7.77 -1.65
CA LEU A 609 30.66 7.57 -2.66
C LEU A 609 31.19 8.93 -3.15
N GLY A 610 32.53 9.05 -3.36
CA GLY A 610 33.12 10.27 -3.91
C GLY A 610 33.61 11.29 -2.88
N SER A 611 33.51 11.07 -1.60
CA SER A 611 34.28 11.80 -0.59
C SER A 611 35.75 11.35 -0.62
N GLY A 612 36.56 11.96 -1.51
CA GLY A 612 37.95 12.15 -1.20
C GLY A 612 38.09 12.87 0.14
N PRO A 613 39.26 12.90 0.81
CA PRO A 613 39.39 13.26 2.23
C PRO A 613 38.65 14.55 2.53
N ALA A 614 37.74 14.46 3.50
CA ALA A 614 36.75 15.40 3.98
C ALA A 614 37.01 16.87 3.58
N LYS A 615 36.18 17.43 2.72
CA LYS A 615 35.90 18.86 2.82
C LYS A 615 35.04 19.03 4.09
N ALA A 616 35.71 19.52 5.13
CA ALA A 616 35.09 19.88 6.37
C ALA A 616 33.83 20.73 6.10
N ARG A 617 32.71 20.32 6.65
CA ARG A 617 31.50 21.15 6.71
C ARG A 617 31.86 22.44 7.47
N ALA A 618 31.92 23.56 6.75
CA ALA A 618 31.91 24.89 7.32
C ALA A 618 30.47 25.27 7.72
#